data_1ad6b09a129d650c89128fc748add14c
#
_entry.id   1ad6b09a129d650c89128fc748add14c
#
_cell.length_a   1.000
_cell.length_b   1.000
_cell.length_c   1.000
_cell.angle_alpha   90.00
_cell.angle_beta   90.00
_cell.angle_gamma   90.00
#
_symmetry.space_group_name_H-M   'P 1'
#
loop_
_entity.id
_entity.type
_entity.pdbx_description
1 polymer ?
#
loop_
_entity_poly.entity_id
_entity_poly.type
_entity_poly.pdbx_seq_one_letter_code
_entity_poly.pdbx_strand_id
1 'polypeptide(L)'
;LQNKGVDYFIEKIYPSIKDIDSNVIVNVSGATISDYVAVCEKLNSLDKINAIEVNISCPNVKQGGMAFGTTCDGAAEVTKAVRKAFSKTVIVKLSPNVTDIVSIAKAVEAEGADSVSLINTLLGMAVDVERRRPYLSTITGGLSGPAVRPVAVRMVWQVAHAVKVPVIGLGGIMNGRDALEFMLAGATAVEVGTAN
;
A
#
# COMPACT_ATOMS: atom_id res chain seq x y z
N LEU A 1 5.16 13.52 -1.56
CA LEU A 1 5.31 13.03 -2.93
C LEU A 1 4.38 13.82 -3.85
N GLN A 2 4.94 14.34 -4.94
CA GLN A 2 4.15 14.93 -6.01
C GLN A 2 3.85 13.85 -7.06
N ASN A 3 2.58 13.70 -7.42
CA ASN A 3 2.21 12.99 -8.63
C ASN A 3 1.33 13.93 -9.49
N LYS A 4 1.35 13.70 -10.79
CA LYS A 4 0.65 14.53 -11.76
C LYS A 4 -0.73 13.97 -12.14
N GLY A 5 -1.16 12.92 -11.43
CA GLY A 5 -2.45 12.26 -11.64
C GLY A 5 -2.43 11.21 -12.74
N VAL A 6 -3.54 10.47 -12.83
CA VAL A 6 -3.68 9.32 -13.73
C VAL A 6 -3.66 9.72 -15.21
N ASP A 7 -4.18 10.89 -15.58
CA ASP A 7 -4.19 11.32 -16.97
C ASP A 7 -2.76 11.58 -17.47
N TYR A 8 -1.92 12.21 -16.65
CA TYR A 8 -0.50 12.37 -16.96
C TYR A 8 0.22 11.00 -17.06
N PHE A 9 -0.11 10.06 -16.18
CA PHE A 9 0.43 8.71 -16.28
C PHE A 9 0.09 8.07 -17.62
N ILE A 10 -1.17 8.12 -18.03
CA ILE A 10 -1.65 7.54 -19.29
C ILE A 10 -1.01 8.22 -20.50
N GLU A 11 -0.93 9.55 -20.52
CA GLU A 11 -0.45 10.29 -21.68
C GLU A 11 1.08 10.31 -21.81
N LYS A 12 1.80 10.36 -20.69
CA LYS A 12 3.26 10.63 -20.70
C LYS A 12 4.11 9.46 -20.22
N ILE A 13 3.61 8.63 -19.30
CA ILE A 13 4.40 7.53 -18.72
C ILE A 13 4.05 6.20 -19.39
N TYR A 14 2.78 5.88 -19.52
CA TYR A 14 2.33 4.61 -20.06
C TYR A 14 2.93 4.28 -21.45
N PRO A 15 3.05 5.21 -22.41
CA PRO A 15 3.68 4.92 -23.70
C PRO A 15 5.13 4.43 -23.61
N SER A 16 5.86 4.85 -22.57
CA SER A 16 7.26 4.43 -22.39
C SER A 16 7.44 3.09 -21.68
N ILE A 17 6.37 2.59 -21.01
CA ILE A 17 6.44 1.35 -20.23
C ILE A 17 5.61 0.21 -20.81
N LYS A 18 4.72 0.48 -21.76
CA LYS A 18 3.79 -0.53 -22.30
C LYS A 18 4.49 -1.71 -22.98
N ASP A 19 5.68 -1.48 -23.57
CA ASP A 19 6.45 -2.47 -24.33
C ASP A 19 7.60 -3.09 -23.49
N ILE A 20 7.75 -2.74 -22.23
CA ILE A 20 8.78 -3.32 -21.34
C ILE A 20 8.41 -4.79 -21.04
N ASP A 21 9.40 -5.69 -21.16
CA ASP A 21 9.26 -7.10 -20.79
C ASP A 21 9.33 -7.30 -19.27
N SER A 22 8.34 -6.74 -18.57
CA SER A 22 8.15 -6.91 -17.12
C SER A 22 6.71 -6.61 -16.77
N ASN A 23 6.23 -7.12 -15.65
CA ASN A 23 4.93 -6.75 -15.12
C ASN A 23 4.99 -5.35 -14.49
N VAL A 24 3.96 -4.56 -14.76
CA VAL A 24 3.80 -3.21 -14.16
C VAL A 24 2.60 -3.23 -13.24
N ILE A 25 2.83 -2.93 -11.97
CA ILE A 25 1.80 -2.76 -10.94
C ILE A 25 1.71 -1.28 -10.61
N VAL A 26 0.53 -0.70 -10.77
CA VAL A 26 0.32 0.73 -10.49
C VAL A 26 -0.19 0.90 -9.06
N ASN A 27 0.55 1.64 -8.24
CA ASN A 27 0.08 2.00 -6.90
C ASN A 27 -0.94 3.15 -7.00
N VAL A 28 -2.16 2.89 -6.53
CA VAL A 28 -3.31 3.78 -6.63
C VAL A 28 -3.64 4.35 -5.25
N SER A 29 -3.84 5.66 -5.18
CA SER A 29 -4.32 6.35 -3.99
C SER A 29 -5.39 7.37 -4.35
N GLY A 30 -6.29 7.67 -3.42
CA GLY A 30 -7.34 8.66 -3.56
C GLY A 30 -7.69 9.31 -2.23
N ALA A 31 -8.36 10.45 -2.27
CA ALA A 31 -8.88 11.13 -1.10
C ALA A 31 -10.32 10.69 -0.77
N THR A 32 -11.04 10.20 -1.76
CA THR A 32 -12.40 9.68 -1.65
C THR A 32 -12.51 8.34 -2.38
N ILE A 33 -13.55 7.57 -2.09
CA ILE A 33 -13.82 6.31 -2.82
C ILE A 33 -14.01 6.56 -4.31
N SER A 34 -14.66 7.68 -4.69
CA SER A 34 -14.84 8.05 -6.09
C SER A 34 -13.52 8.35 -6.79
N ASP A 35 -12.51 8.88 -6.09
CA ASP A 35 -11.18 9.08 -6.69
C ASP A 35 -10.52 7.73 -7.02
N TYR A 36 -10.58 6.75 -6.09
CA TYR A 36 -10.08 5.39 -6.35
C TYR A 36 -10.78 4.76 -7.56
N VAL A 37 -12.11 4.84 -7.60
CA VAL A 37 -12.91 4.27 -8.70
C VAL A 37 -12.53 4.91 -10.04
N ALA A 38 -12.48 6.23 -10.11
CA ALA A 38 -12.16 6.95 -11.35
C ALA A 38 -10.75 6.61 -11.88
N VAL A 39 -9.77 6.46 -10.99
CA VAL A 39 -8.41 6.02 -11.37
C VAL A 39 -8.43 4.58 -11.87
N CYS A 40 -9.10 3.69 -11.14
CA CYS A 40 -9.16 2.27 -11.48
C CYS A 40 -9.85 2.00 -12.82
N GLU A 41 -10.95 2.69 -13.12
CA GLU A 41 -11.65 2.59 -14.42
C GLU A 41 -10.73 2.98 -15.58
N LYS A 42 -9.97 4.07 -15.44
CA LYS A 42 -9.00 4.49 -16.46
C LYS A 42 -7.87 3.47 -16.65
N LEU A 43 -7.33 2.92 -15.56
CA LEU A 43 -6.27 1.91 -15.60
C LEU A 43 -6.78 0.56 -16.15
N ASN A 44 -8.03 0.23 -15.92
CA ASN A 44 -8.62 -1.05 -16.36
C ASN A 44 -8.62 -1.21 -17.89
N SER A 45 -8.66 -0.10 -18.63
CA SER A 45 -8.61 -0.08 -20.10
C SER A 45 -7.20 -0.25 -20.69
N LEU A 46 -6.15 -0.26 -19.87
CA LEU A 46 -4.76 -0.33 -20.32
C LEU A 46 -4.26 -1.79 -20.33
N ASP A 47 -3.94 -2.34 -21.49
CA ASP A 47 -3.58 -3.75 -21.66
C ASP A 47 -2.37 -4.17 -20.82
N LYS A 48 -1.35 -3.32 -20.72
CA LYS A 48 -0.13 -3.60 -19.96
C LYS A 48 -0.35 -3.63 -18.45
N ILE A 49 -1.37 -2.94 -17.94
CA ILE A 49 -1.66 -2.87 -16.51
C ILE A 49 -2.57 -4.04 -16.13
N ASN A 50 -1.97 -5.11 -15.63
CA ASN A 50 -2.66 -6.33 -15.21
C ASN A 50 -2.91 -6.41 -13.70
N ALA A 51 -2.29 -5.51 -12.93
CA ALA A 51 -2.46 -5.42 -11.48
C ALA A 51 -2.38 -3.97 -11.01
N ILE A 52 -3.11 -3.69 -9.95
CA ILE A 52 -3.01 -2.44 -9.19
C ILE A 52 -2.74 -2.74 -7.72
N GLU A 53 -1.99 -1.85 -7.06
CA GLU A 53 -1.83 -1.85 -5.61
C GLU A 53 -2.61 -0.66 -5.02
N VAL A 54 -3.66 -0.95 -4.27
CA VAL A 54 -4.56 0.05 -3.69
C VAL A 54 -3.99 0.50 -2.34
N ASN A 55 -3.48 1.71 -2.28
CA ASN A 55 -2.92 2.29 -1.06
C ASN A 55 -4.02 2.93 -0.21
N ILE A 56 -4.60 2.17 0.71
CA ILE A 56 -5.65 2.64 1.63
C ILE A 56 -5.09 3.33 2.88
N SER A 57 -3.77 3.47 2.97
CA SER A 57 -3.08 4.01 4.15
C SER A 57 -2.83 5.53 4.08
N CYS A 58 -3.15 6.19 2.97
CA CYS A 58 -3.00 7.63 2.85
C CYS A 58 -3.96 8.35 3.81
N PRO A 59 -3.45 9.22 4.71
CA PRO A 59 -4.32 10.01 5.57
C PRO A 59 -5.14 10.97 4.73
N ASN A 60 -6.46 10.85 4.81
CA ASN A 60 -7.38 11.76 4.16
C ASN A 60 -7.56 13.03 5.00
N VAL A 61 -6.88 14.10 4.60
CA VAL A 61 -6.89 15.39 5.32
C VAL A 61 -8.28 16.06 5.29
N LYS A 62 -9.14 15.73 4.33
CA LYS A 62 -10.44 16.39 4.12
C LYS A 62 -11.60 15.79 4.95
N GLN A 63 -11.45 14.58 5.47
CA GLN A 63 -12.50 13.90 6.28
C GLN A 63 -12.02 13.58 7.71
N GLY A 64 -11.39 14.52 8.37
CA GLY A 64 -10.96 14.36 9.76
C GLY A 64 -9.73 13.46 9.97
N GLY A 65 -8.96 13.19 8.92
CA GLY A 65 -7.67 12.53 9.02
C GLY A 65 -7.68 11.01 9.18
N MET A 66 -8.84 10.36 9.19
CA MET A 66 -8.92 8.90 9.23
C MET A 66 -8.70 8.30 7.84
N ALA A 67 -7.63 7.54 7.68
CA ALA A 67 -7.40 6.77 6.47
C ALA A 67 -8.38 5.60 6.39
N PHE A 68 -8.85 5.27 5.20
CA PHE A 68 -9.74 4.11 4.98
C PHE A 68 -9.16 2.81 5.56
N GLY A 69 -7.85 2.64 5.55
CA GLY A 69 -7.15 1.47 6.08
C GLY A 69 -7.04 1.39 7.60
N THR A 70 -7.67 2.28 8.37
CA THR A 70 -7.64 2.23 9.84
C THR A 70 -8.81 1.48 10.47
N THR A 71 -9.86 1.20 9.70
CA THR A 71 -11.05 0.44 10.14
C THR A 71 -11.37 -0.68 9.14
N CYS A 72 -11.97 -1.77 9.62
CA CYS A 72 -12.43 -2.86 8.75
C CYS A 72 -13.45 -2.38 7.73
N ASP A 73 -14.43 -1.58 8.16
CA ASP A 73 -15.51 -1.07 7.30
C ASP A 73 -14.95 -0.17 6.19
N GLY A 74 -14.07 0.77 6.53
CA GLY A 74 -13.45 1.64 5.54
C GLY A 74 -12.59 0.88 4.52
N ALA A 75 -11.79 -0.08 4.99
CA ALA A 75 -10.98 -0.92 4.11
C ALA A 75 -11.84 -1.80 3.19
N ALA A 76 -12.90 -2.39 3.72
CA ALA A 76 -13.87 -3.19 2.97
C ALA A 76 -14.58 -2.35 1.90
N GLU A 77 -15.07 -1.17 2.27
CA GLU A 77 -15.82 -0.29 1.37
C GLU A 77 -14.99 0.14 0.15
N VAL A 78 -13.74 0.58 0.38
CA VAL A 78 -12.83 0.94 -0.71
C VAL A 78 -12.50 -0.28 -1.57
N THR A 79 -12.17 -1.41 -0.96
CA THR A 79 -11.82 -2.63 -1.70
C THR A 79 -12.96 -3.09 -2.59
N LYS A 80 -14.19 -3.11 -2.07
CA LYS A 80 -15.41 -3.44 -2.82
C LYS A 80 -15.65 -2.52 -4.01
N ALA A 81 -15.46 -1.22 -3.81
CA ALA A 81 -15.64 -0.22 -4.87
C ALA A 81 -14.57 -0.39 -5.97
N VAL A 82 -13.31 -0.55 -5.58
CA VAL A 82 -12.20 -0.79 -6.50
C VAL A 82 -12.38 -2.10 -7.27
N ARG A 83 -12.77 -3.19 -6.59
CA ARG A 83 -13.02 -4.49 -7.24
C ARG A 83 -14.07 -4.41 -8.34
N LYS A 84 -15.09 -3.57 -8.18
CA LYS A 84 -16.11 -3.34 -9.22
C LYS A 84 -15.58 -2.55 -10.41
N ALA A 85 -14.65 -1.63 -10.18
CA ALA A 85 -14.09 -0.74 -11.19
C ALA A 85 -12.90 -1.36 -11.95
N PHE A 86 -12.22 -2.34 -11.36
CA PHE A 86 -11.02 -2.95 -11.92
C PHE A 86 -11.18 -4.48 -11.97
N SER A 87 -11.22 -5.05 -13.16
CA SER A 87 -11.52 -6.48 -13.39
C SER A 87 -10.29 -7.41 -13.27
N LYS A 88 -9.08 -6.83 -13.23
CA LYS A 88 -7.81 -7.56 -13.17
C LYS A 88 -7.33 -7.66 -11.70
N THR A 89 -6.07 -7.98 -11.46
CA THR A 89 -5.54 -8.22 -10.10
C THR A 89 -5.56 -6.97 -9.20
N VAL A 90 -6.19 -7.10 -8.04
CA VAL A 90 -6.28 -6.07 -7.00
C VAL A 90 -5.46 -6.50 -5.78
N ILE A 91 -4.38 -5.78 -5.51
CA ILE A 91 -3.56 -5.90 -4.30
C ILE A 91 -3.98 -4.77 -3.36
N VAL A 92 -4.21 -5.05 -2.08
CA VAL A 92 -4.56 -4.00 -1.11
C VAL A 92 -3.41 -3.80 -0.14
N LYS A 93 -2.86 -2.57 -0.10
CA LYS A 93 -1.72 -2.20 0.75
C LYS A 93 -2.19 -1.72 2.12
N LEU A 94 -1.85 -2.50 3.15
CA LEU A 94 -2.32 -2.32 4.51
C LEU A 94 -1.45 -1.37 5.33
N SER A 95 -2.10 -0.63 6.24
CA SER A 95 -1.43 0.26 7.20
C SER A 95 -0.97 -0.51 8.44
N PRO A 96 0.25 -0.24 8.95
CA PRO A 96 0.69 -0.76 10.24
C PRO A 96 0.12 0.02 11.43
N ASN A 97 -0.52 1.18 11.19
CA ASN A 97 -1.01 2.09 12.24
C ASN A 97 -2.40 1.68 12.72
N VAL A 98 -2.55 0.42 13.06
CA VAL A 98 -3.80 -0.21 13.52
C VAL A 98 -3.52 -1.15 14.68
N THR A 99 -4.54 -1.39 15.50
CA THR A 99 -4.43 -2.32 16.62
C THR A 99 -4.44 -3.78 16.14
N ASP A 100 -5.28 -4.10 15.15
CA ASP A 100 -5.45 -5.45 14.61
C ASP A 100 -5.41 -5.43 13.08
N ILE A 101 -4.24 -5.70 12.51
CA ILE A 101 -4.03 -5.76 11.07
C ILE A 101 -4.68 -7.01 10.44
N VAL A 102 -4.85 -8.07 11.21
CA VAL A 102 -5.46 -9.32 10.73
C VAL A 102 -6.93 -9.11 10.40
N SER A 103 -7.66 -8.40 11.25
CA SER A 103 -9.07 -8.08 10.99
C SER A 103 -9.23 -7.22 9.73
N ILE A 104 -8.33 -6.25 9.49
CA ILE A 104 -8.33 -5.45 8.25
C ILE A 104 -8.03 -6.34 7.03
N ALA A 105 -7.02 -7.21 7.11
CA ALA A 105 -6.66 -8.13 6.03
C ALA A 105 -7.83 -9.05 5.64
N LYS A 106 -8.54 -9.61 6.62
CA LYS A 106 -9.74 -10.43 6.37
C LYS A 106 -10.88 -9.63 5.76
N ALA A 107 -11.06 -8.38 6.16
CA ALA A 107 -12.10 -7.53 5.61
C ALA A 107 -11.87 -7.24 4.12
N VAL A 108 -10.63 -6.92 3.71
CA VAL A 108 -10.32 -6.68 2.30
C VAL A 108 -10.35 -7.97 1.46
N GLU A 109 -9.92 -9.11 2.02
CA GLU A 109 -10.04 -10.43 1.39
C GLU A 109 -11.52 -10.75 1.08
N ALA A 110 -12.42 -10.53 2.05
CA ALA A 110 -13.84 -10.79 1.90
C ALA A 110 -14.50 -9.94 0.79
N GLU A 111 -13.98 -8.75 0.50
CA GLU A 111 -14.46 -7.86 -0.56
C GLU A 111 -13.74 -8.05 -1.90
N GLY A 112 -12.92 -9.10 -2.04
CA GLY A 112 -12.37 -9.55 -3.31
C GLY A 112 -10.99 -8.98 -3.65
N ALA A 113 -10.17 -8.66 -2.65
CA ALA A 113 -8.73 -8.49 -2.85
C ALA A 113 -8.12 -9.82 -3.32
N ASP A 114 -7.31 -9.79 -4.38
CA ASP A 114 -6.59 -10.97 -4.88
C ASP A 114 -5.29 -11.21 -4.09
N SER A 115 -4.76 -10.17 -3.44
CA SER A 115 -3.56 -10.22 -2.62
C SER A 115 -3.57 -9.04 -1.62
N VAL A 116 -2.80 -9.16 -0.56
CA VAL A 116 -2.53 -8.05 0.35
C VAL A 116 -1.04 -7.77 0.42
N SER A 117 -0.67 -6.49 0.47
CA SER A 117 0.70 -6.06 0.73
C SER A 117 0.80 -5.31 2.06
N LEU A 118 1.86 -5.53 2.80
CA LEU A 118 2.11 -4.87 4.08
C LEU A 118 3.60 -4.85 4.43
N ILE A 119 4.10 -3.76 4.99
CA ILE A 119 3.36 -2.66 5.62
C ILE A 119 3.62 -1.32 4.91
N ASN A 120 2.69 -0.38 5.05
CA ASN A 120 2.97 1.02 4.80
C ASN A 120 3.85 1.58 5.94
N THR A 121 4.20 2.86 5.93
CA THR A 121 5.05 3.49 6.95
C THR A 121 4.36 3.57 8.32
N LEU A 122 5.15 3.39 9.39
CA LEU A 122 4.72 3.68 10.75
C LEU A 122 4.68 5.18 10.99
N LEU A 123 3.70 5.65 11.75
CA LEU A 123 3.65 7.04 12.17
C LEU A 123 4.75 7.32 13.21
N GLY A 124 5.58 8.30 12.93
CA GLY A 124 6.68 8.70 13.77
C GLY A 124 6.80 10.21 13.89
N MET A 125 7.68 10.67 14.77
CA MET A 125 8.01 12.08 14.98
C MET A 125 9.49 12.22 15.33
N ALA A 126 10.09 13.32 14.90
CA ALA A 126 11.40 13.76 15.36
C ALA A 126 11.34 15.22 15.82
N VAL A 127 12.09 15.54 16.86
CA VAL A 127 12.19 16.90 17.43
C VAL A 127 13.60 17.42 17.23
N ASP A 128 13.69 18.62 16.67
CA ASP A 128 14.93 19.40 16.62
C ASP A 128 15.15 20.04 18.01
N VAL A 129 16.08 19.49 18.76
CA VAL A 129 16.33 19.90 20.15
C VAL A 129 16.91 21.31 20.23
N GLU A 130 17.71 21.72 19.24
CA GLU A 130 18.31 23.04 19.18
C GLU A 130 17.27 24.13 18.91
N ARG A 131 16.37 23.84 17.95
CA ARG A 131 15.30 24.77 17.57
C ARG A 131 14.04 24.60 18.39
N ARG A 132 13.98 23.60 19.27
CA ARG A 132 12.85 23.27 20.15
C ARG A 132 11.51 23.17 19.41
N ARG A 133 11.51 22.51 18.26
CA ARG A 133 10.31 22.34 17.40
C ARG A 133 10.34 21.00 16.66
N PRO A 134 9.19 20.52 16.15
CA PRO A 134 9.15 19.35 15.27
C PRO A 134 10.08 19.53 14.06
N TYR A 135 10.75 18.44 13.66
CA TYR A 135 11.62 18.42 12.49
C TYR A 135 10.83 18.62 11.20
N LEU A 136 9.65 17.99 11.13
CA LEU A 136 8.73 18.09 10.00
C LEU A 136 7.69 19.18 10.23
N SER A 137 7.34 19.94 9.20
CA SER A 137 6.27 20.93 9.24
C SER A 137 4.88 20.31 9.53
N THR A 138 4.71 19.04 9.18
CA THR A 138 3.51 18.23 9.46
C THR A 138 3.50 17.64 10.87
N ILE A 139 4.50 17.94 11.71
CA ILE A 139 4.73 17.41 13.05
C ILE A 139 5.12 15.93 13.03
N THR A 140 4.28 15.09 12.45
CA THR A 140 4.50 13.65 12.30
C THR A 140 4.76 13.27 10.84
N GLY A 141 5.38 12.13 10.62
CA GLY A 141 5.66 11.57 9.29
C GLY A 141 5.80 10.07 9.30
N GLY A 142 5.92 9.48 8.13
CA GLY A 142 6.09 8.04 7.98
C GLY A 142 7.51 7.60 8.28
N LEU A 143 7.68 6.73 9.27
CA LEU A 143 8.93 6.02 9.54
C LEU A 143 9.04 4.81 8.62
N SER A 144 10.16 4.69 7.91
CA SER A 144 10.52 3.57 7.04
C SER A 144 11.97 3.12 7.26
N GLY A 145 12.45 2.19 6.45
CA GLY A 145 13.82 1.68 6.52
C GLY A 145 13.99 0.53 7.54
N PRO A 146 15.23 0.13 7.86
CA PRO A 146 15.51 -1.07 8.67
C PRO A 146 14.84 -1.09 10.04
N ALA A 147 14.58 0.08 10.63
CA ALA A 147 13.94 0.19 11.94
C ALA A 147 12.51 -0.39 11.99
N VAL A 148 11.78 -0.39 10.87
CA VAL A 148 10.41 -0.93 10.82
C VAL A 148 10.36 -2.42 10.46
N ARG A 149 11.46 -3.01 9.99
CA ARG A 149 11.50 -4.42 9.52
C ARG A 149 10.94 -5.42 10.53
N PRO A 150 11.35 -5.45 11.83
CA PRO A 150 10.80 -6.41 12.78
C PRO A 150 9.30 -6.25 13.00
N VAL A 151 8.77 -5.04 12.88
CA VAL A 151 7.31 -4.79 12.93
C VAL A 151 6.64 -5.36 11.68
N ALA A 152 7.22 -5.10 10.50
CA ALA A 152 6.70 -5.59 9.23
C ALA A 152 6.70 -7.13 9.17
N VAL A 153 7.80 -7.78 9.53
CA VAL A 153 7.93 -9.24 9.57
C VAL A 153 6.87 -9.86 10.50
N ARG A 154 6.70 -9.31 11.72
CA ARG A 154 5.65 -9.75 12.64
C ARG A 154 4.25 -9.65 12.03
N MET A 155 3.93 -8.50 11.41
CA MET A 155 2.62 -8.30 10.80
C MET A 155 2.38 -9.22 9.60
N VAL A 156 3.39 -9.42 8.76
CA VAL A 156 3.33 -10.39 7.64
C VAL A 156 3.06 -11.79 8.17
N TRP A 157 3.78 -12.22 9.22
CA TRP A 157 3.54 -13.53 9.84
C TRP A 157 2.10 -13.68 10.33
N GLN A 158 1.57 -12.67 11.03
CA GLN A 158 0.18 -12.69 11.53
C GLN A 158 -0.85 -12.78 10.40
N VAL A 159 -0.68 -11.98 9.35
CA VAL A 159 -1.62 -11.94 8.23
C VAL A 159 -1.53 -13.21 7.38
N ALA A 160 -0.32 -13.69 7.07
CA ALA A 160 -0.12 -14.89 6.26
C ALA A 160 -0.75 -16.16 6.87
N HIS A 161 -0.87 -16.20 8.21
CA HIS A 161 -1.53 -17.33 8.91
C HIS A 161 -3.05 -17.13 9.07
N ALA A 162 -3.60 -16.01 8.58
CA ALA A 162 -5.00 -15.64 8.83
C ALA A 162 -5.84 -15.46 7.58
N VAL A 163 -5.22 -15.20 6.41
CA VAL A 163 -5.89 -15.02 5.10
C VAL A 163 -5.49 -16.16 4.15
N LYS A 164 -6.27 -16.33 3.09
CA LYS A 164 -6.01 -17.33 2.04
C LYS A 164 -5.33 -16.74 0.81
N VAL A 165 -5.46 -15.42 0.61
CA VAL A 165 -4.84 -14.71 -0.51
C VAL A 165 -3.32 -14.58 -0.30
N PRO A 166 -2.52 -14.51 -1.37
CA PRO A 166 -1.09 -14.26 -1.28
C PRO A 166 -0.77 -12.99 -0.48
N VAL A 167 0.33 -13.03 0.28
CA VAL A 167 0.81 -11.91 1.09
C VAL A 167 2.13 -11.41 0.52
N ILE A 168 2.22 -10.11 0.29
CA ILE A 168 3.44 -9.44 -0.18
C ILE A 168 4.03 -8.64 0.99
N GLY A 169 5.27 -8.97 1.36
CA GLY A 169 5.96 -8.34 2.48
C GLY A 169 6.82 -7.16 2.05
N LEU A 170 6.73 -6.03 2.76
CA LEU A 170 7.59 -4.87 2.53
C LEU A 170 7.85 -4.08 3.82
N GLY A 171 8.98 -3.39 3.84
CA GLY A 171 9.38 -2.53 4.95
C GLY A 171 10.76 -2.86 5.50
N GLY A 172 11.76 -2.04 5.18
CA GLY A 172 13.11 -2.13 5.72
C GLY A 172 13.98 -3.24 5.14
N ILE A 173 13.65 -3.77 3.98
CA ILE A 173 14.47 -4.74 3.23
C ILE A 173 15.66 -4.00 2.62
N MET A 174 16.87 -4.38 2.99
CA MET A 174 18.12 -3.78 2.52
C MET A 174 19.01 -4.77 1.74
N ASN A 175 18.74 -6.06 1.86
CA ASN A 175 19.52 -7.12 1.23
C ASN A 175 18.69 -8.42 1.12
N GLY A 176 19.25 -9.44 0.44
CA GLY A 176 18.56 -10.71 0.22
C GLY A 176 18.22 -11.48 1.50
N ARG A 177 19.01 -11.32 2.58
CA ARG A 177 18.72 -11.96 3.87
C ARG A 177 17.47 -11.38 4.51
N ASP A 178 17.30 -10.05 4.41
CA ASP A 178 16.10 -9.38 4.91
C ASP A 178 14.86 -9.83 4.11
N ALA A 179 14.98 -9.99 2.79
CA ALA A 179 13.89 -10.53 1.96
C ALA A 179 13.50 -11.96 2.38
N LEU A 180 14.48 -12.82 2.66
CA LEU A 180 14.24 -14.19 3.13
C LEU A 180 13.52 -14.22 4.49
N GLU A 181 13.76 -13.26 5.39
CA GLU A 181 13.01 -13.12 6.63
C GLU A 181 11.49 -12.99 6.38
N PHE A 182 11.09 -12.18 5.42
CA PHE A 182 9.69 -12.03 5.03
C PHE A 182 9.11 -13.30 4.42
N MET A 183 9.89 -13.97 3.54
CA MET A 183 9.46 -15.23 2.93
C MET A 183 9.26 -16.33 3.99
N LEU A 184 10.17 -16.44 4.95
CA LEU A 184 10.05 -17.39 6.07
C LEU A 184 8.89 -17.04 7.01
N ALA A 185 8.53 -15.75 7.11
CA ALA A 185 7.35 -15.32 7.85
C ALA A 185 6.02 -15.61 7.12
N GLY A 186 6.07 -16.10 5.88
CA GLY A 186 4.90 -16.51 5.10
C GLY A 186 4.54 -15.58 3.94
N ALA A 187 5.39 -14.60 3.62
CA ALA A 187 5.19 -13.79 2.41
C ALA A 187 5.40 -14.65 1.15
N THR A 188 4.54 -14.48 0.15
CA THR A 188 4.66 -15.10 -1.17
C THR A 188 5.64 -14.32 -2.06
N ALA A 189 5.73 -13.02 -1.85
CA ALA A 189 6.63 -12.10 -2.55
C ALA A 189 7.06 -10.96 -1.62
N VAL A 190 8.04 -10.16 -2.05
CA VAL A 190 8.49 -8.97 -1.33
C VAL A 190 8.58 -7.77 -2.26
N GLU A 191 8.38 -6.56 -1.70
CA GLU A 191 8.66 -5.30 -2.38
C GLU A 191 9.88 -4.63 -1.74
N VAL A 192 10.81 -4.22 -2.59
CA VAL A 192 12.00 -3.47 -2.18
C VAL A 192 11.85 -2.03 -2.64
N GLY A 193 11.93 -1.09 -1.70
CA GLY A 193 11.84 0.34 -1.98
C GLY A 193 13.21 0.98 -2.19
N THR A 194 13.62 1.81 -1.24
CA THR A 194 14.83 2.68 -1.33
C THR A 194 16.14 1.90 -1.56
N ALA A 195 16.23 0.64 -1.21
CA ALA A 195 17.42 -0.18 -1.39
C ALA A 195 17.58 -0.77 -2.81
N ASN A 196 16.63 -0.47 -3.69
CA ASN A 196 16.64 -0.92 -5.08
C ASN A 196 17.53 -0.02 -5.96
#